data_f3b4df248cb55e6164f1df169e7b347b
#
_entry.id   f3b4df248cb55e6164f1df169e7b347b
#
_cell.length_a   1.000
_cell.length_b   1.000
_cell.length_c   1.000
_cell.angle_alpha   90.00
_cell.angle_beta   90.00
_cell.angle_gamma   90.00
#
_symmetry.space_group_name_H-M   'P 1'
#
loop_
_entity.id
_entity.type
_entity.pdbx_description
1 polymer ?
#
loop_
_entity_poly.entity_id
_entity_poly.type
_entity_poly.pdbx_seq_one_letter_code
_entity_poly.pdbx_strand_id
1 'polypeptide(L)'
;MRTRRPQTSWRRARQVADRLPDDDPDRAAMRIAPRTLLSASAFRVGGSGADTGFEELRDLCAAAGDQRSLAIGMTGQVVAHYMNARRREASRLASEHIALLESIGDPTSKVGLSFAAFVAKQETAEMAEVLRLAQRVIDLADGDPTMGDLIIGSPLAMLIALRGAARWCLGVPGWKDDLHQAIAMARAVDPTTLAGVMWCTYVHAIENGVLLPDATALRDTADTLARTEQSGDDFALDVARTARGVILVHQGGAERKAGLDLLAQAREAAIQERFVKLAVPIADIHLAQERARLGDLDGAIGLARAVVDELFDSGGSIWCALATTVLVESVICRGGDGDLADAQAAIDRLAGVPTDSGFVLNEVWLLRMRALLARAHGDETGYRDYWDRYRTMATSLGFEGHIAWAEAMT
;
A
#
# COMPACT_ATOMS: atom_id res chain seq x y z
N MET A 1 20.53 11.14 3.06
CA MET A 1 21.93 10.89 3.50
C MET A 1 22.08 10.53 4.98
N ARG A 2 21.17 10.94 5.87
CA ARG A 2 21.24 10.64 7.32
C ARG A 2 20.85 9.21 7.70
N THR A 3 19.93 8.59 7.00
CA THR A 3 19.47 7.19 7.23
C THR A 3 20.49 6.11 6.84
N ARG A 4 21.46 6.42 5.99
CA ARG A 4 22.53 5.46 5.61
C ARG A 4 23.60 5.24 6.68
N ARG A 5 23.79 6.18 7.63
CA ARG A 5 24.83 6.07 8.67
C ARG A 5 24.62 4.90 9.64
N PRO A 6 23.41 4.64 10.17
CA PRO A 6 23.19 3.49 11.07
C PRO A 6 23.50 2.15 10.38
N GLN A 7 23.06 1.94 9.15
CA GLN A 7 23.33 0.68 8.43
C GLN A 7 24.82 0.43 8.20
N THR A 8 25.60 1.47 7.90
CA THR A 8 27.07 1.32 7.76
C THR A 8 27.68 0.83 9.07
N SER A 9 27.21 1.36 10.21
CA SER A 9 27.65 0.93 11.54
C SER A 9 27.27 -0.51 11.83
N TRP A 10 26.05 -0.93 11.49
CA TRP A 10 25.60 -2.32 11.69
C TRP A 10 26.27 -3.30 10.77
N ARG A 11 26.54 -2.93 9.51
CA ARG A 11 27.39 -3.76 8.62
C ARG A 11 28.78 -3.98 9.18
N ARG A 12 29.39 -2.92 9.75
CA ARG A 12 30.68 -3.04 10.42
C ARG A 12 30.59 -3.90 11.69
N ALA A 13 29.53 -3.73 12.49
CA ALA A 13 29.29 -4.58 13.66
C ALA A 13 29.11 -6.06 13.27
N ARG A 14 28.39 -6.37 12.20
CA ARG A 14 28.29 -7.73 11.63
C ARG A 14 29.66 -8.29 11.31
N GLN A 15 30.48 -7.54 10.56
CA GLN A 15 31.83 -7.99 10.18
C GLN A 15 32.74 -8.24 11.39
N VAL A 16 32.62 -7.48 12.45
CA VAL A 16 33.37 -7.69 13.69
C VAL A 16 32.87 -8.92 14.42
N ALA A 17 31.56 -9.07 14.56
CA ALA A 17 30.93 -10.21 15.24
C ALA A 17 31.23 -11.55 14.54
N ASP A 18 31.36 -11.56 13.20
CA ASP A 18 31.69 -12.77 12.44
C ASP A 18 33.14 -13.26 12.65
N ARG A 19 34.00 -12.40 13.23
CA ARG A 19 35.40 -12.74 13.56
C ARG A 19 35.59 -13.22 15.01
N LEU A 20 34.53 -13.23 15.82
CA LEU A 20 34.61 -13.71 17.18
C LEU A 20 35.00 -15.20 17.19
N PRO A 21 35.82 -15.65 18.16
CA PRO A 21 36.15 -17.05 18.35
C PRO A 21 34.94 -17.94 18.51
N ASP A 22 35.05 -19.21 18.13
CA ASP A 22 33.93 -20.17 18.21
C ASP A 22 33.51 -20.47 19.64
N ASP A 23 34.41 -20.32 20.60
CA ASP A 23 34.22 -20.55 22.04
C ASP A 23 33.78 -19.29 22.81
N ASP A 24 33.59 -18.15 22.14
CA ASP A 24 33.10 -16.93 22.77
C ASP A 24 31.64 -17.10 23.20
N PRO A 25 31.29 -16.97 24.50
CA PRO A 25 29.95 -17.20 25.02
C PRO A 25 28.90 -16.23 24.44
N ASP A 26 29.31 -15.03 24.04
CA ASP A 26 28.43 -13.99 23.51
C ASP A 26 28.34 -14.03 21.98
N ARG A 27 29.11 -14.91 21.31
CA ARG A 27 29.22 -14.95 19.85
C ARG A 27 27.86 -15.02 19.13
N ALA A 28 26.96 -15.87 19.60
CA ALA A 28 25.66 -16.02 18.99
C ALA A 28 24.87 -14.71 19.06
N ALA A 29 24.74 -14.10 20.24
CA ALA A 29 24.04 -12.84 20.44
C ALA A 29 24.66 -11.68 19.63
N MET A 30 26.00 -11.59 19.62
CA MET A 30 26.73 -10.56 18.90
C MET A 30 26.58 -10.70 17.37
N ARG A 31 26.39 -11.90 16.83
CA ARG A 31 26.11 -12.14 15.41
C ARG A 31 24.65 -11.87 15.04
N ILE A 32 23.69 -12.17 15.93
CA ILE A 32 22.25 -11.97 15.73
C ILE A 32 21.93 -10.46 15.71
N ALA A 33 22.34 -9.71 16.72
CA ALA A 33 21.90 -8.34 16.93
C ALA A 33 22.11 -7.40 15.72
N PRO A 34 23.30 -7.31 15.08
CA PRO A 34 23.49 -6.43 13.93
C PRO A 34 22.69 -6.88 12.68
N ARG A 35 22.47 -8.18 12.50
CA ARG A 35 21.67 -8.72 11.41
C ARG A 35 20.19 -8.41 11.59
N THR A 36 19.69 -8.51 12.83
CA THR A 36 18.34 -8.11 13.19
C THR A 36 18.10 -6.63 12.83
N LEU A 37 19.00 -5.74 13.24
CA LEU A 37 18.89 -4.31 12.97
C LEU A 37 19.04 -3.97 11.48
N LEU A 38 19.93 -4.66 10.75
CA LEU A 38 20.05 -4.51 9.29
C LEU A 38 18.78 -4.92 8.58
N SER A 39 18.22 -6.08 8.95
CA SER A 39 16.98 -6.59 8.35
C SER A 39 15.78 -5.71 8.71
N ALA A 40 15.64 -5.33 9.98
CA ALA A 40 14.54 -4.48 10.45
C ALA A 40 14.50 -3.10 9.77
N SER A 41 15.66 -2.56 9.38
CA SER A 41 15.78 -1.25 8.73
C SER A 41 15.94 -1.30 7.20
N ALA A 42 15.82 -2.46 6.58
CA ALA A 42 16.08 -2.68 5.16
C ALA A 42 15.27 -1.72 4.26
N PHE A 43 14.01 -1.49 4.58
CA PHE A 43 13.12 -0.63 3.81
C PHE A 43 13.49 0.86 3.84
N ARG A 44 14.22 1.33 4.85
CA ARG A 44 14.55 2.77 5.01
C ARG A 44 15.70 3.26 4.13
N VAL A 45 16.44 2.38 3.48
CA VAL A 45 17.68 2.76 2.76
C VAL A 45 17.61 2.58 1.25
N GLY A 46 16.50 2.08 0.74
CA GLY A 46 16.35 1.74 -0.67
C GLY A 46 17.18 0.50 -1.06
N GLY A 47 17.00 0.06 -2.28
CA GLY A 47 17.64 -1.14 -2.81
C GLY A 47 16.85 -2.41 -2.60
N SER A 48 17.36 -3.54 -3.12
CA SER A 48 16.64 -4.82 -3.16
C SER A 48 16.46 -5.52 -1.81
N GLY A 49 17.05 -5.01 -0.73
CA GLY A 49 17.08 -5.69 0.57
C GLY A 49 17.94 -6.97 0.61
N ALA A 50 18.55 -7.33 -0.51
CA ALA A 50 19.27 -8.62 -0.66
C ALA A 50 20.51 -8.73 0.23
N ASP A 51 21.10 -7.62 0.68
CA ASP A 51 22.37 -7.61 1.46
C ASP A 51 22.15 -7.42 2.98
N THR A 52 20.96 -7.80 3.49
CA THR A 52 20.68 -7.68 4.93
C THR A 52 21.26 -8.82 5.76
N GLY A 53 21.59 -9.95 5.13
CA GLY A 53 21.97 -11.18 5.82
C GLY A 53 20.80 -11.88 6.52
N PHE A 54 19.58 -11.74 5.97
CA PHE A 54 18.38 -12.27 6.60
C PHE A 54 18.35 -13.80 6.69
N GLU A 55 18.81 -14.51 5.66
CA GLU A 55 18.88 -15.98 5.72
C GLU A 55 19.86 -16.45 6.82
N GLU A 56 21.03 -15.79 6.93
CA GLU A 56 21.96 -16.07 8.03
C GLU A 56 21.36 -15.73 9.40
N LEU A 57 20.55 -14.65 9.49
CA LEU A 57 19.81 -14.32 10.72
C LEU A 57 18.85 -15.45 11.08
N ARG A 58 18.11 -15.99 10.12
CA ARG A 58 17.17 -17.10 10.31
C ARG A 58 17.88 -18.32 10.89
N ASP A 59 19.01 -18.71 10.32
CA ASP A 59 19.81 -19.85 10.76
C ASP A 59 20.37 -19.64 12.18
N LEU A 60 20.93 -18.46 12.46
CA LEU A 60 21.46 -18.11 13.77
C LEU A 60 20.38 -18.09 14.85
N CYS A 61 19.23 -17.50 14.55
CA CYS A 61 18.11 -17.46 15.48
C CYS A 61 17.53 -18.86 15.72
N ALA A 62 17.45 -19.72 14.72
CA ALA A 62 17.02 -21.10 14.86
C ALA A 62 17.97 -21.89 15.79
N ALA A 63 19.29 -21.73 15.60
CA ALA A 63 20.30 -22.39 16.43
C ALA A 63 20.30 -21.89 17.90
N ALA A 64 19.99 -20.58 18.10
CA ALA A 64 19.98 -19.97 19.44
C ALA A 64 18.61 -20.01 20.13
N GLY A 65 17.53 -20.39 19.43
CA GLY A 65 16.15 -20.30 19.94
C GLY A 65 15.64 -18.85 20.06
N ASP A 66 16.26 -17.86 19.38
CA ASP A 66 15.92 -16.43 19.47
C ASP A 66 14.82 -16.05 18.47
N GLN A 67 13.59 -16.47 18.77
CA GLN A 67 12.43 -16.18 17.95
C GLN A 67 12.10 -14.67 17.87
N ARG A 68 12.41 -13.90 18.92
CA ARG A 68 12.11 -12.47 18.99
C ARG A 68 12.96 -11.67 17.98
N SER A 69 14.26 -11.91 17.96
CA SER A 69 15.16 -11.26 16.98
C SER A 69 14.79 -11.64 15.55
N LEU A 70 14.39 -12.88 15.32
CA LEU A 70 13.89 -13.32 14.02
C LEU A 70 12.62 -12.55 13.61
N ALA A 71 11.63 -12.42 14.50
CA ALA A 71 10.39 -11.69 14.21
C ALA A 71 10.66 -10.22 13.88
N ILE A 72 11.55 -9.55 14.62
CA ILE A 72 11.97 -8.17 14.33
C ILE A 72 12.62 -8.06 12.94
N GLY A 73 13.52 -8.97 12.61
CA GLY A 73 14.17 -9.01 11.29
C GLY A 73 13.17 -9.30 10.16
N MET A 74 12.24 -10.23 10.36
CA MET A 74 11.18 -10.57 9.40
C MET A 74 10.28 -9.37 9.11
N THR A 75 9.95 -8.55 10.11
CA THR A 75 9.16 -7.33 9.91
C THR A 75 9.77 -6.45 8.81
N GLY A 76 11.07 -6.16 8.91
CA GLY A 76 11.75 -5.35 7.90
C GLY A 76 11.83 -6.03 6.53
N GLN A 77 11.95 -7.37 6.48
CA GLN A 77 11.95 -8.10 5.21
C GLN A 77 10.59 -8.11 4.54
N VAL A 78 9.49 -8.28 5.28
CA VAL A 78 8.13 -8.16 4.74
C VAL A 78 7.94 -6.79 4.12
N VAL A 79 8.31 -5.71 4.84
CA VAL A 79 8.21 -4.34 4.32
C VAL A 79 9.11 -4.15 3.09
N ALA A 80 10.34 -4.67 3.11
CA ALA A 80 11.25 -4.56 1.97
C ALA A 80 10.73 -5.29 0.71
N HIS A 81 10.13 -6.48 0.86
CA HIS A 81 9.46 -7.18 -0.25
C HIS A 81 8.28 -6.35 -0.79
N TYR A 82 7.40 -5.90 0.10
CA TYR A 82 6.25 -5.07 -0.22
C TYR A 82 6.69 -3.81 -0.98
N MET A 83 7.63 -3.03 -0.43
CA MET A 83 8.12 -1.78 -1.04
C MET A 83 8.80 -1.99 -2.40
N ASN A 84 9.33 -3.19 -2.67
CA ASN A 84 9.91 -3.56 -3.96
C ASN A 84 8.90 -4.20 -4.93
N ALA A 85 7.60 -4.06 -4.69
CA ALA A 85 6.51 -4.62 -5.49
C ALA A 85 6.55 -6.17 -5.63
N ARG A 86 7.27 -6.87 -4.74
CA ARG A 86 7.27 -8.33 -4.62
C ARG A 86 6.11 -8.78 -3.72
N ARG A 87 4.89 -8.50 -4.14
CA ARG A 87 3.68 -8.56 -3.31
C ARG A 87 3.35 -9.97 -2.85
N ARG A 88 3.48 -10.97 -3.74
CA ARG A 88 3.21 -12.39 -3.40
C ARG A 88 4.22 -12.94 -2.40
N GLU A 89 5.51 -12.60 -2.57
CA GLU A 89 6.56 -12.98 -1.61
C GLU A 89 6.35 -12.29 -0.27
N ALA A 90 5.96 -11.01 -0.29
CA ALA A 90 5.64 -10.27 0.92
C ALA A 90 4.47 -10.91 1.69
N SER A 91 3.36 -11.27 1.01
CA SER A 91 2.21 -11.93 1.64
C SER A 91 2.57 -13.33 2.17
N ARG A 92 3.36 -14.12 1.43
CA ARG A 92 3.83 -15.43 1.93
C ARG A 92 4.66 -15.27 3.19
N LEU A 93 5.66 -14.37 3.18
CA LEU A 93 6.49 -14.10 4.35
C LEU A 93 5.68 -13.51 5.51
N ALA A 94 4.64 -12.72 5.21
CA ALA A 94 3.71 -12.18 6.19
C ALA A 94 2.95 -13.29 6.93
N SER A 95 2.53 -14.35 6.24
CA SER A 95 1.87 -15.50 6.88
C SER A 95 2.82 -16.25 7.83
N GLU A 96 4.08 -16.45 7.43
CA GLU A 96 5.13 -17.01 8.30
C GLU A 96 5.38 -16.11 9.52
N HIS A 97 5.41 -14.79 9.32
CA HIS A 97 5.62 -13.81 10.38
C HIS A 97 4.48 -13.81 11.40
N ILE A 98 3.22 -13.84 10.94
CA ILE A 98 2.05 -13.95 11.82
C ILE A 98 2.13 -15.22 12.66
N ALA A 99 2.44 -16.37 12.06
CA ALA A 99 2.59 -17.63 12.77
C ALA A 99 3.70 -17.59 13.84
N LEU A 100 4.82 -16.93 13.51
CA LEU A 100 5.92 -16.73 14.46
C LEU A 100 5.50 -15.85 15.64
N LEU A 101 4.82 -14.72 15.38
CA LEU A 101 4.31 -13.84 16.44
C LEU A 101 3.28 -14.55 17.34
N GLU A 102 2.44 -15.42 16.77
CA GLU A 102 1.52 -16.25 17.56
C GLU A 102 2.27 -17.24 18.45
N SER A 103 3.36 -17.85 17.95
CA SER A 103 4.18 -18.80 18.72
C SER A 103 4.96 -18.14 19.86
N ILE A 104 5.45 -16.90 19.67
CA ILE A 104 6.12 -16.12 20.72
C ILE A 104 5.14 -15.77 21.85
N GLY A 105 3.88 -15.47 21.52
CA GLY A 105 2.84 -15.20 22.50
C GLY A 105 2.95 -13.86 23.23
N ASP A 106 4.00 -13.04 23.00
CA ASP A 106 4.22 -11.74 23.64
C ASP A 106 3.30 -10.65 23.03
N PRO A 107 2.38 -10.05 23.83
CA PRO A 107 1.47 -9.02 23.33
C PRO A 107 2.18 -7.82 22.73
N THR A 108 3.27 -7.35 23.34
CA THR A 108 4.04 -6.19 22.86
C THR A 108 4.64 -6.44 21.49
N SER A 109 5.22 -7.60 21.26
CA SER A 109 5.75 -8.02 19.96
C SER A 109 4.63 -8.14 18.91
N LYS A 110 3.46 -8.70 19.30
CA LYS A 110 2.31 -8.80 18.39
C LYS A 110 1.84 -7.42 17.95
N VAL A 111 1.64 -6.48 18.86
CA VAL A 111 1.21 -5.11 18.53
C VAL A 111 2.26 -4.42 17.69
N GLY A 112 3.53 -4.47 18.10
CA GLY A 112 4.61 -3.71 17.49
C GLY A 112 5.01 -4.17 16.09
N LEU A 113 4.81 -5.44 15.76
CA LEU A 113 5.38 -6.03 14.55
C LEU A 113 4.33 -6.47 13.51
N SER A 114 3.06 -6.66 13.89
CA SER A 114 2.02 -7.18 12.99
C SER A 114 1.67 -6.25 11.81
N PHE A 115 1.84 -4.93 11.95
CA PHE A 115 1.48 -3.97 10.90
C PHE A 115 2.12 -4.31 9.55
N ALA A 116 3.36 -4.77 9.53
CA ALA A 116 4.08 -5.11 8.31
C ALA A 116 3.39 -6.25 7.54
N ALA A 117 2.96 -7.28 8.26
CA ALA A 117 2.24 -8.40 7.66
C ALA A 117 0.88 -7.96 7.10
N PHE A 118 0.17 -7.09 7.81
CA PHE A 118 -1.15 -6.62 7.36
C PHE A 118 -1.07 -5.70 6.17
N VAL A 119 -0.05 -4.84 6.08
CA VAL A 119 0.24 -4.05 4.88
C VAL A 119 0.48 -4.96 3.67
N ALA A 120 1.29 -6.02 3.82
CA ALA A 120 1.57 -6.93 2.72
C ALA A 120 0.31 -7.69 2.25
N LYS A 121 -0.55 -8.12 3.20
CA LYS A 121 -1.82 -8.80 2.89
C LYS A 121 -2.87 -7.86 2.30
N GLN A 122 -2.85 -6.57 2.65
CA GLN A 122 -3.70 -5.57 2.02
C GLN A 122 -3.42 -5.46 0.50
N GLU A 123 -2.16 -5.47 0.10
CA GLU A 123 -1.78 -5.37 -1.32
C GLU A 123 -2.28 -6.57 -2.15
N THR A 124 -2.35 -7.74 -1.55
CA THR A 124 -2.87 -8.96 -2.18
C THR A 124 -4.38 -9.16 -2.00
N ALA A 125 -5.05 -8.17 -1.38
CA ALA A 125 -6.50 -8.17 -1.10
C ALA A 125 -7.00 -9.28 -0.16
N GLU A 126 -6.15 -9.74 0.77
CA GLU A 126 -6.50 -10.71 1.82
C GLU A 126 -7.18 -10.00 3.02
N MET A 127 -8.26 -9.26 2.73
CA MET A 127 -8.86 -8.30 3.67
C MET A 127 -9.64 -8.95 4.82
N ALA A 128 -10.24 -10.12 4.61
CA ALA A 128 -10.93 -10.84 5.67
C ALA A 128 -9.95 -11.28 6.77
N GLU A 129 -8.77 -11.73 6.38
CA GLU A 129 -7.71 -12.07 7.33
C GLU A 129 -7.19 -10.83 8.06
N VAL A 130 -6.92 -9.73 7.33
CA VAL A 130 -6.50 -8.45 7.92
C VAL A 130 -7.51 -7.96 8.95
N LEU A 131 -8.81 -7.92 8.60
CA LEU A 131 -9.86 -7.47 9.50
C LEU A 131 -9.93 -8.28 10.80
N ARG A 132 -9.92 -9.62 10.67
CA ARG A 132 -10.00 -10.53 11.80
C ARG A 132 -8.79 -10.42 12.72
N LEU A 133 -7.57 -10.30 12.16
CA LEU A 133 -6.33 -10.24 12.93
C LEU A 133 -6.11 -8.85 13.53
N ALA A 134 -6.37 -7.78 12.75
CA ALA A 134 -6.19 -6.40 13.22
C ALA A 134 -7.05 -6.12 14.44
N GLN A 135 -8.32 -6.58 14.47
CA GLN A 135 -9.17 -6.39 15.64
C GLN A 135 -8.54 -6.99 16.90
N ARG A 136 -8.06 -8.24 16.83
CA ARG A 136 -7.42 -8.91 17.99
C ARG A 136 -6.18 -8.16 18.48
N VAL A 137 -5.35 -7.68 17.55
CA VAL A 137 -4.10 -6.99 17.91
C VAL A 137 -4.38 -5.60 18.46
N ILE A 138 -5.39 -4.90 17.94
CA ILE A 138 -5.86 -3.61 18.48
C ILE A 138 -6.38 -3.79 19.90
N ASP A 139 -7.15 -4.86 20.17
CA ASP A 139 -7.66 -5.17 21.53
C ASP A 139 -6.51 -5.42 22.52
N LEU A 140 -5.41 -6.05 22.08
CA LEU A 140 -4.21 -6.25 22.90
C LEU A 140 -3.49 -4.95 23.27
N ALA A 141 -3.55 -3.94 22.41
CA ALA A 141 -2.91 -2.65 22.65
C ALA A 141 -3.63 -1.80 23.71
N ASP A 142 -4.89 -2.13 24.04
CA ASP A 142 -5.72 -1.46 25.06
C ASP A 142 -5.67 0.08 24.97
N GLY A 143 -5.62 0.61 23.75
CA GLY A 143 -5.58 2.03 23.47
C GLY A 143 -4.20 2.71 23.61
N ASP A 144 -3.15 1.99 23.99
CA ASP A 144 -1.80 2.53 24.08
C ASP A 144 -1.17 2.72 22.68
N PRO A 145 -0.98 3.98 22.22
CA PRO A 145 -0.43 4.25 20.89
C PRO A 145 1.04 3.88 20.76
N THR A 146 1.76 3.71 21.87
CA THR A 146 3.20 3.46 21.91
C THR A 146 3.57 2.02 22.18
N MET A 147 2.59 1.17 22.48
CA MET A 147 2.85 -0.24 22.69
C MET A 147 3.55 -0.87 21.49
N GLY A 148 4.77 -1.37 21.70
CA GLY A 148 5.56 -2.02 20.65
C GLY A 148 6.20 -1.08 19.63
N ASP A 149 6.51 0.15 19.96
CA ASP A 149 7.11 1.22 19.12
C ASP A 149 8.57 0.95 18.67
N LEU A 150 8.91 -0.30 18.42
CA LEU A 150 10.26 -0.74 18.06
C LEU A 150 10.72 -0.29 16.66
N ILE A 151 9.80 -0.22 15.69
CA ILE A 151 10.09 0.06 14.28
C ILE A 151 9.45 1.36 13.83
N ILE A 152 8.23 1.62 14.24
CA ILE A 152 7.45 2.84 13.98
C ILE A 152 6.89 3.36 15.31
N GLY A 153 6.66 4.65 15.42
CA GLY A 153 6.30 5.31 16.68
C GLY A 153 4.88 5.00 17.18
N SER A 154 3.97 4.56 16.31
CA SER A 154 2.65 4.06 16.73
C SER A 154 2.19 2.90 15.86
N PRO A 155 2.48 1.66 16.25
CA PRO A 155 1.91 0.49 15.58
C PRO A 155 0.38 0.49 15.63
N LEU A 156 -0.22 0.94 16.72
CA LEU A 156 -1.66 1.00 16.89
C LEU A 156 -2.33 1.90 15.84
N ALA A 157 -1.76 3.06 15.53
CA ALA A 157 -2.29 3.93 14.48
C ALA A 157 -2.31 3.24 13.10
N MET A 158 -1.23 2.51 12.77
CA MET A 158 -1.16 1.71 11.54
C MET A 158 -2.19 0.58 11.52
N LEU A 159 -2.36 -0.14 12.62
CA LEU A 159 -3.32 -1.24 12.73
C LEU A 159 -4.77 -0.75 12.56
N ILE A 160 -5.12 0.40 13.14
CA ILE A 160 -6.44 1.02 12.98
C ILE A 160 -6.65 1.46 11.52
N ALA A 161 -5.66 2.07 10.87
CA ALA A 161 -5.73 2.43 9.45
C ALA A 161 -5.98 1.19 8.57
N LEU A 162 -5.25 0.11 8.80
CA LEU A 162 -5.39 -1.15 8.06
C LEU A 162 -6.73 -1.85 8.33
N ARG A 163 -7.26 -1.78 9.56
CA ARG A 163 -8.61 -2.25 9.87
C ARG A 163 -9.66 -1.45 9.11
N GLY A 164 -9.53 -0.13 9.06
CA GLY A 164 -10.39 0.75 8.28
C GLY A 164 -10.37 0.39 6.79
N ALA A 165 -9.19 0.14 6.23
CA ALA A 165 -9.04 -0.31 4.85
C ALA A 165 -9.72 -1.66 4.60
N ALA A 166 -9.53 -2.64 5.48
CA ALA A 166 -10.19 -3.92 5.35
C ALA A 166 -11.72 -3.80 5.46
N ARG A 167 -12.22 -2.91 6.33
CA ARG A 167 -13.66 -2.66 6.46
C ARG A 167 -14.28 -2.11 5.19
N TRP A 168 -13.72 -1.07 4.58
CA TRP A 168 -14.32 -0.54 3.34
C TRP A 168 -14.14 -1.50 2.16
N CYS A 169 -13.04 -2.25 2.06
CA CYS A 169 -12.93 -3.30 1.04
C CYS A 169 -14.02 -4.36 1.13
N LEU A 170 -14.46 -4.68 2.36
CA LEU A 170 -15.46 -5.72 2.64
C LEU A 170 -16.88 -5.16 2.88
N GLY A 171 -17.11 -3.86 2.69
CA GLY A 171 -18.41 -3.23 2.94
C GLY A 171 -18.83 -3.23 4.41
N VAL A 172 -17.90 -3.38 5.36
CA VAL A 172 -18.18 -3.39 6.80
C VAL A 172 -18.19 -1.94 7.33
N PRO A 173 -19.22 -1.53 8.07
CA PRO A 173 -19.32 -0.17 8.59
C PRO A 173 -18.25 0.16 9.63
N GLY A 174 -18.06 1.48 9.91
CA GLY A 174 -17.11 2.00 10.89
C GLY A 174 -15.70 2.31 10.31
N TRP A 175 -15.51 2.17 9.02
CA TRP A 175 -14.24 2.48 8.37
C TRP A 175 -13.86 3.97 8.42
N LYS A 176 -14.84 4.89 8.36
CA LYS A 176 -14.60 6.34 8.48
C LYS A 176 -14.01 6.71 9.84
N ASP A 177 -14.58 6.14 10.90
CA ASP A 177 -14.10 6.37 12.27
C ASP A 177 -12.67 5.83 12.44
N ASP A 178 -12.38 4.65 11.89
CA ASP A 178 -11.01 4.08 11.89
C ASP A 178 -10.01 5.01 11.18
N LEU A 179 -10.35 5.54 10.01
CA LEU A 179 -9.47 6.46 9.27
C LEU A 179 -9.21 7.74 10.07
N HIS A 180 -10.26 8.35 10.63
CA HIS A 180 -10.13 9.55 11.45
C HIS A 180 -9.29 9.30 12.71
N GLN A 181 -9.54 8.20 13.42
CA GLN A 181 -8.79 7.82 14.62
C GLN A 181 -7.30 7.58 14.31
N ALA A 182 -7.00 6.83 13.25
CA ALA A 182 -5.64 6.55 12.85
C ALA A 182 -4.85 7.82 12.52
N ILE A 183 -5.45 8.73 11.74
CA ILE A 183 -4.83 10.01 11.37
C ILE A 183 -4.61 10.88 12.61
N ALA A 184 -5.62 11.00 13.48
CA ALA A 184 -5.51 11.80 14.70
C ALA A 184 -4.38 11.29 15.61
N MET A 185 -4.27 9.98 15.77
CA MET A 185 -3.21 9.33 16.56
C MET A 185 -1.83 9.54 15.92
N ALA A 186 -1.70 9.36 14.60
CA ALA A 186 -0.44 9.48 13.89
C ALA A 186 0.13 10.91 13.90
N ARG A 187 -0.72 11.94 13.96
CA ARG A 187 -0.26 13.34 14.06
C ARG A 187 0.59 13.64 15.30
N ALA A 188 0.39 12.88 16.37
CA ALA A 188 1.09 13.07 17.65
C ALA A 188 2.44 12.35 17.73
N VAL A 189 2.78 11.54 16.71
CA VAL A 189 3.97 10.70 16.72
C VAL A 189 4.98 11.09 15.61
N ASP A 190 5.85 10.17 15.23
CA ASP A 190 6.94 10.43 14.30
C ASP A 190 6.45 10.59 12.83
N PRO A 191 7.24 11.28 11.97
CA PRO A 191 6.88 11.51 10.57
C PRO A 191 6.74 10.23 9.74
N THR A 192 7.46 9.16 10.08
CA THR A 192 7.39 7.88 9.35
C THR A 192 6.05 7.20 9.56
N THR A 193 5.58 7.12 10.81
CA THR A 193 4.24 6.62 11.15
C THR A 193 3.17 7.45 10.46
N LEU A 194 3.28 8.78 10.53
CA LEU A 194 2.31 9.67 9.91
C LEU A 194 2.23 9.46 8.40
N ALA A 195 3.37 9.40 7.70
CA ALA A 195 3.42 9.15 6.26
C ALA A 195 2.80 7.78 5.90
N GLY A 196 3.11 6.72 6.67
CA GLY A 196 2.53 5.39 6.49
C GLY A 196 1.01 5.38 6.69
N VAL A 197 0.50 6.07 7.71
CA VAL A 197 -0.95 6.21 7.93
C VAL A 197 -1.61 6.99 6.79
N MET A 198 -1.00 8.09 6.29
CA MET A 198 -1.51 8.81 5.12
C MET A 198 -1.61 7.90 3.87
N TRP A 199 -0.62 7.03 3.68
CA TRP A 199 -0.66 6.03 2.60
C TRP A 199 -1.83 5.07 2.78
N CYS A 200 -1.94 4.40 3.92
CA CYS A 200 -2.98 3.39 4.18
C CYS A 200 -4.41 3.98 4.28
N THR A 201 -4.53 5.27 4.52
CA THR A 201 -5.82 5.97 4.58
C THR A 201 -6.13 6.70 3.28
N TYR A 202 -5.55 7.88 3.08
CA TYR A 202 -5.93 8.75 1.96
C TYR A 202 -5.56 8.17 0.60
N VAL A 203 -4.33 7.66 0.41
CA VAL A 203 -3.93 7.16 -0.91
C VAL A 203 -4.85 6.01 -1.33
N HIS A 204 -5.00 5.00 -0.47
CA HIS A 204 -5.83 3.85 -0.81
C HIS A 204 -7.32 4.21 -0.97
N ALA A 205 -7.89 5.02 -0.07
CA ALA A 205 -9.31 5.32 -0.12
C ALA A 205 -9.68 6.27 -1.27
N ILE A 206 -8.84 7.25 -1.59
CA ILE A 206 -9.12 8.21 -2.67
C ILE A 206 -8.92 7.57 -4.03
N GLU A 207 -7.83 6.84 -4.22
CA GLU A 207 -7.56 6.13 -5.49
C GLU A 207 -8.64 5.09 -5.80
N ASN A 208 -9.19 4.46 -4.77
CA ASN A 208 -10.29 3.51 -4.95
C ASN A 208 -11.69 4.13 -4.87
N GLY A 209 -11.82 5.46 -4.97
CA GLY A 209 -13.11 6.15 -5.02
C GLY A 209 -13.95 6.05 -3.73
N VAL A 210 -13.34 5.61 -2.63
CA VAL A 210 -14.00 5.50 -1.32
C VAL A 210 -14.19 6.88 -0.69
N LEU A 211 -13.17 7.74 -0.79
CA LEU A 211 -13.21 9.14 -0.37
C LEU A 211 -13.00 10.08 -1.56
N LEU A 212 -13.50 11.30 -1.42
CA LEU A 212 -13.08 12.45 -2.22
C LEU A 212 -12.02 13.26 -1.45
N PRO A 213 -11.00 13.82 -2.14
CA PRO A 213 -10.04 14.69 -1.49
C PRO A 213 -10.72 16.00 -1.07
N ASP A 214 -10.81 16.19 0.23
CA ASP A 214 -11.38 17.38 0.86
C ASP A 214 -10.30 18.36 1.36
N ALA A 215 -10.72 19.49 1.93
CA ALA A 215 -9.81 20.47 2.51
C ALA A 215 -8.97 19.89 3.68
N THR A 216 -9.46 18.85 4.35
CA THR A 216 -8.74 18.18 5.45
C THR A 216 -7.61 17.32 4.88
N ALA A 217 -7.90 16.50 3.87
CA ALA A 217 -6.88 15.70 3.17
C ALA A 217 -5.78 16.59 2.56
N LEU A 218 -6.16 17.74 1.99
CA LEU A 218 -5.21 18.73 1.47
C LEU A 218 -4.29 19.28 2.55
N ARG A 219 -4.80 19.64 3.72
CA ARG A 219 -3.98 20.13 4.85
C ARG A 219 -3.10 19.03 5.42
N ASP A 220 -3.67 17.86 5.72
CA ASP A 220 -2.96 16.75 6.35
C ASP A 220 -1.76 16.29 5.53
N THR A 221 -1.94 16.16 4.22
CA THR A 221 -0.85 15.73 3.34
C THR A 221 0.20 16.83 3.13
N ALA A 222 -0.18 18.12 3.17
CA ALA A 222 0.77 19.22 3.15
C ALA A 222 1.62 19.26 4.42
N ASP A 223 0.99 19.13 5.59
CA ASP A 223 1.68 19.10 6.88
C ASP A 223 2.58 17.87 7.00
N THR A 224 2.12 16.71 6.52
CA THR A 224 2.93 15.48 6.49
C THR A 224 4.18 15.67 5.64
N LEU A 225 4.04 16.23 4.44
CA LEU A 225 5.17 16.51 3.55
C LEU A 225 6.18 17.45 4.21
N ALA A 226 5.72 18.57 4.80
CA ALA A 226 6.60 19.53 5.48
C ALA A 226 7.36 18.89 6.66
N ARG A 227 6.69 18.04 7.45
CA ARG A 227 7.33 17.33 8.58
C ARG A 227 8.35 16.30 8.11
N THR A 228 8.06 15.57 7.03
CA THR A 228 8.99 14.58 6.48
C THR A 228 10.21 15.24 5.84
N GLU A 229 10.06 16.38 5.19
CA GLU A 229 11.19 17.20 4.69
C GLU A 229 12.15 17.62 5.81
N GLN A 230 11.61 17.99 6.97
CA GLN A 230 12.40 18.39 8.14
C GLN A 230 13.07 17.19 8.83
N SER A 231 12.50 16.01 8.78
CA SER A 231 13.00 14.83 9.49
C SER A 231 14.31 14.28 8.92
N GLY A 232 14.55 14.47 7.62
CA GLY A 232 15.65 13.87 6.89
C GLY A 232 15.53 12.35 6.73
N ASP A 233 14.32 11.79 6.86
CA ASP A 233 13.98 10.40 6.52
C ASP A 233 13.52 10.36 5.06
N ASP A 234 14.43 9.93 4.18
CA ASP A 234 14.18 9.88 2.73
C ASP A 234 13.02 8.94 2.38
N PHE A 235 12.82 7.85 3.14
CA PHE A 235 11.71 6.93 2.95
C PHE A 235 10.35 7.60 3.27
N ALA A 236 10.24 8.21 4.45
CA ALA A 236 9.02 8.90 4.85
C ALA A 236 8.68 10.06 3.90
N LEU A 237 9.71 10.77 3.39
CA LEU A 237 9.56 11.84 2.42
C LEU A 237 8.97 11.33 1.09
N ASP A 238 9.43 10.18 0.59
CA ASP A 238 8.95 9.63 -0.67
C ASP A 238 7.48 9.16 -0.57
N VAL A 239 7.13 8.52 0.55
CA VAL A 239 5.74 8.16 0.86
C VAL A 239 4.84 9.40 0.96
N ALA A 240 5.31 10.46 1.64
CA ALA A 240 4.55 11.71 1.80
C ALA A 240 4.39 12.47 0.47
N ARG A 241 5.41 12.47 -0.40
CA ARG A 241 5.33 13.04 -1.76
C ARG A 241 4.27 12.33 -2.59
N THR A 242 4.26 11.01 -2.56
CA THR A 242 3.25 10.22 -3.28
C THR A 242 1.85 10.53 -2.75
N ALA A 243 1.65 10.52 -1.43
CA ALA A 243 0.37 10.86 -0.84
C ALA A 243 -0.09 12.29 -1.21
N ARG A 244 0.81 13.28 -1.13
CA ARG A 244 0.49 14.65 -1.55
C ARG A 244 0.20 14.75 -3.04
N GLY A 245 0.97 14.05 -3.88
CA GLY A 245 0.77 13.97 -5.32
C GLY A 245 -0.62 13.46 -5.67
N VAL A 246 -1.04 12.33 -5.10
CA VAL A 246 -2.38 11.74 -5.26
C VAL A 246 -3.49 12.74 -4.92
N ILE A 247 -3.39 13.42 -3.78
CA ILE A 247 -4.42 14.39 -3.40
C ILE A 247 -4.51 15.57 -4.40
N LEU A 248 -3.37 16.07 -4.86
CA LEU A 248 -3.30 17.22 -5.76
C LEU A 248 -3.76 16.91 -7.19
N VAL A 249 -3.54 15.70 -7.70
CA VAL A 249 -3.97 15.36 -9.08
C VAL A 249 -5.48 15.35 -9.24
N HIS A 250 -6.22 15.19 -8.15
CA HIS A 250 -7.69 15.29 -8.14
C HIS A 250 -8.20 16.75 -8.10
N GLN A 251 -7.31 17.72 -7.92
CA GLN A 251 -7.66 19.14 -7.99
C GLN A 251 -7.59 19.66 -9.42
N GLY A 252 -7.95 20.93 -9.63
CA GLY A 252 -7.90 21.58 -10.94
C GLY A 252 -6.59 22.37 -11.17
N GLY A 253 -6.34 22.73 -12.43
CA GLY A 253 -5.36 23.77 -12.78
C GLY A 253 -3.93 23.50 -12.31
N ALA A 254 -3.34 24.47 -11.62
CA ALA A 254 -1.95 24.42 -11.17
C ALA A 254 -1.68 23.34 -10.12
N GLU A 255 -2.68 23.03 -9.28
CA GLU A 255 -2.57 22.02 -8.23
C GLU A 255 -2.46 20.62 -8.84
N ARG A 256 -3.25 20.31 -9.88
CA ARG A 256 -3.14 19.05 -10.63
C ARG A 256 -1.74 18.89 -11.23
N LYS A 257 -1.19 19.95 -11.83
CA LYS A 257 0.17 19.91 -12.37
C LYS A 257 1.20 19.64 -11.28
N ALA A 258 1.10 20.33 -10.15
CA ALA A 258 2.00 20.10 -9.01
C ALA A 258 1.89 18.65 -8.47
N GLY A 259 0.69 18.08 -8.48
CA GLY A 259 0.47 16.67 -8.12
C GLY A 259 1.19 15.72 -9.07
N LEU A 260 1.04 15.90 -10.38
CA LEU A 260 1.76 15.11 -11.41
C LEU A 260 3.28 15.25 -11.28
N ASP A 261 3.79 16.45 -10.99
CA ASP A 261 5.23 16.69 -10.79
C ASP A 261 5.75 15.92 -9.55
N LEU A 262 4.98 15.87 -8.45
CA LEU A 262 5.34 15.08 -7.25
C LEU A 262 5.33 13.58 -7.53
N LEU A 263 4.31 13.08 -8.25
CA LEU A 263 4.24 11.66 -8.63
C LEU A 263 5.38 11.28 -9.58
N ALA A 264 5.75 12.15 -10.52
CA ALA A 264 6.89 11.93 -11.40
C ALA A 264 8.22 11.86 -10.61
N GLN A 265 8.40 12.71 -9.58
CA GLN A 265 9.57 12.66 -8.70
C GLN A 265 9.63 11.34 -7.89
N ALA A 266 8.49 10.90 -7.33
CA ALA A 266 8.42 9.63 -6.60
C ALA A 266 8.71 8.43 -7.52
N ARG A 267 8.13 8.44 -8.74
CA ARG A 267 8.38 7.44 -9.76
C ARG A 267 9.87 7.34 -10.14
N GLU A 268 10.51 8.46 -10.39
CA GLU A 268 11.93 8.51 -10.74
C GLU A 268 12.81 7.98 -9.60
N ALA A 269 12.51 8.37 -8.35
CA ALA A 269 13.20 7.87 -7.18
C ALA A 269 13.05 6.34 -7.04
N ALA A 270 11.85 5.81 -7.29
CA ALA A 270 11.57 4.38 -7.25
C ALA A 270 12.33 3.59 -8.35
N ILE A 271 12.36 4.10 -9.59
CA ILE A 271 13.08 3.48 -10.72
C ILE A 271 14.59 3.44 -10.46
N GLN A 272 15.15 4.48 -9.84
CA GLN A 272 16.56 4.52 -9.46
C GLN A 272 16.89 3.64 -8.25
N GLU A 273 16.01 2.71 -7.88
CA GLU A 273 16.13 1.79 -6.74
C GLU A 273 16.35 2.49 -5.39
N ARG A 274 15.86 3.72 -5.27
CA ARG A 274 16.10 4.48 -4.05
C ARG A 274 15.08 4.17 -2.98
N PHE A 275 13.76 3.90 -3.32
CA PHE A 275 12.72 3.71 -2.31
C PHE A 275 11.50 2.89 -2.81
N VAL A 276 10.29 3.47 -2.81
CA VAL A 276 9.00 2.79 -2.84
C VAL A 276 8.58 2.45 -4.27
N LYS A 277 8.92 1.28 -4.78
CA LYS A 277 8.51 0.85 -6.14
C LYS A 277 6.99 0.74 -6.31
N LEU A 278 6.24 0.67 -5.21
CA LEU A 278 4.78 0.74 -5.24
C LEU A 278 4.23 2.08 -5.77
N ALA A 279 5.01 3.15 -5.70
CA ALA A 279 4.63 4.44 -6.26
C ALA A 279 4.61 4.44 -7.79
N VAL A 280 5.32 3.51 -8.45
CA VAL A 280 5.43 3.45 -9.92
C VAL A 280 4.08 3.20 -10.57
N PRO A 281 3.31 2.13 -10.24
CA PRO A 281 1.99 1.92 -10.82
C PRO A 281 1.03 3.09 -10.59
N ILE A 282 1.05 3.70 -9.40
CA ILE A 282 0.18 4.85 -9.08
C ILE A 282 0.53 6.04 -9.97
N ALA A 283 1.81 6.39 -10.08
CA ALA A 283 2.26 7.48 -10.95
C ALA A 283 1.94 7.21 -12.43
N ASP A 284 2.13 5.98 -12.89
CA ASP A 284 1.85 5.58 -14.27
C ASP A 284 0.35 5.58 -14.59
N ILE A 285 -0.52 5.21 -13.64
CA ILE A 285 -1.98 5.36 -13.78
C ILE A 285 -2.35 6.82 -14.01
N HIS A 286 -1.86 7.75 -13.18
CA HIS A 286 -2.16 9.17 -13.34
C HIS A 286 -1.54 9.76 -14.61
N LEU A 287 -0.37 9.29 -15.02
CA LEU A 287 0.22 9.69 -16.30
C LEU A 287 -0.62 9.19 -17.49
N ALA A 288 -1.16 7.97 -17.43
CA ALA A 288 -2.07 7.44 -18.44
C ALA A 288 -3.35 8.27 -18.51
N GLN A 289 -3.96 8.60 -17.37
CA GLN A 289 -5.13 9.48 -17.30
C GLN A 289 -4.85 10.86 -17.90
N GLU A 290 -3.69 11.45 -17.62
CA GLU A 290 -3.32 12.76 -18.15
C GLU A 290 -3.08 12.73 -19.66
N ARG A 291 -2.45 11.66 -20.18
CA ARG A 291 -2.32 11.44 -21.63
C ARG A 291 -3.68 11.35 -22.31
N ALA A 292 -4.60 10.54 -21.74
CA ALA A 292 -5.96 10.44 -22.28
C ALA A 292 -6.68 11.79 -22.28
N ARG A 293 -6.56 12.56 -21.19
CA ARG A 293 -7.13 13.91 -21.10
C ARG A 293 -6.59 14.88 -22.14
N LEU A 294 -5.33 14.73 -22.53
CA LEU A 294 -4.66 15.54 -23.57
C LEU A 294 -4.88 15.00 -24.99
N GLY A 295 -5.61 13.88 -25.16
CA GLY A 295 -5.93 13.27 -26.45
C GLY A 295 -4.90 12.26 -26.96
N ASP A 296 -3.82 11.98 -26.21
CA ASP A 296 -2.86 10.91 -26.50
C ASP A 296 -3.41 9.56 -26.01
N LEU A 297 -4.46 9.05 -26.69
CA LEU A 297 -5.15 7.82 -26.31
C LEU A 297 -4.27 6.58 -26.50
N ASP A 298 -3.48 6.51 -27.57
CA ASP A 298 -2.58 5.37 -27.80
C ASP A 298 -1.49 5.29 -26.72
N GLY A 299 -0.90 6.40 -26.35
CA GLY A 299 0.07 6.48 -25.24
C GLY A 299 -0.56 6.15 -23.89
N ALA A 300 -1.80 6.57 -23.64
CA ALA A 300 -2.55 6.24 -22.44
C ALA A 300 -2.85 4.73 -22.35
N ILE A 301 -3.35 4.13 -23.43
CA ILE A 301 -3.67 2.70 -23.51
C ILE A 301 -2.41 1.84 -23.32
N GLY A 302 -1.31 2.20 -24.00
CA GLY A 302 -0.04 1.48 -23.88
C GLY A 302 0.47 1.47 -22.45
N LEU A 303 0.43 2.61 -21.77
CA LEU A 303 0.88 2.72 -20.38
C LEU A 303 -0.07 2.01 -19.41
N ALA A 304 -1.38 2.22 -19.53
CA ALA A 304 -2.36 1.56 -18.67
C ALA A 304 -2.31 0.03 -18.78
N ARG A 305 -2.12 -0.52 -20.00
CA ARG A 305 -1.97 -1.95 -20.24
C ARG A 305 -0.73 -2.51 -19.53
N ALA A 306 0.41 -1.82 -19.64
CA ALA A 306 1.64 -2.22 -18.95
C ALA A 306 1.48 -2.25 -17.42
N VAL A 307 0.77 -1.27 -16.85
CA VAL A 307 0.46 -1.24 -15.42
C VAL A 307 -0.48 -2.37 -15.01
N VAL A 308 -1.54 -2.62 -15.80
CA VAL A 308 -2.46 -3.75 -15.56
C VAL A 308 -1.68 -5.06 -15.55
N ASP A 309 -0.85 -5.31 -16.55
CA ASP A 309 -0.06 -6.55 -16.63
C ASP A 309 0.90 -6.70 -15.42
N GLU A 310 1.62 -5.64 -15.04
CA GLU A 310 2.50 -5.66 -13.85
C GLU A 310 1.74 -5.99 -12.57
N LEU A 311 0.58 -5.37 -12.35
CA LEU A 311 -0.22 -5.58 -11.14
C LEU A 311 -0.77 -7.00 -11.06
N PHE A 312 -1.27 -7.55 -12.17
CA PHE A 312 -1.74 -8.94 -12.21
C PHE A 312 -0.60 -9.94 -11.99
N ASP A 313 0.56 -9.70 -12.58
CA ASP A 313 1.73 -10.58 -12.45
C ASP A 313 2.32 -10.54 -11.03
N SER A 314 2.39 -9.37 -10.42
CA SER A 314 2.95 -9.19 -9.07
C SER A 314 1.95 -9.51 -7.94
N GLY A 315 0.65 -9.59 -8.23
CA GLY A 315 -0.41 -9.80 -7.24
C GLY A 315 -0.88 -8.54 -6.53
N GLY A 316 -0.78 -7.37 -7.19
CA GLY A 316 -1.25 -6.06 -6.68
C GLY A 316 -2.76 -5.89 -6.73
N SER A 317 -3.50 -6.82 -6.13
CA SER A 317 -4.93 -7.01 -6.32
C SER A 317 -5.77 -5.78 -5.95
N ILE A 318 -5.34 -4.99 -4.96
CA ILE A 318 -6.08 -3.77 -4.53
C ILE A 318 -6.03 -2.64 -5.59
N TRP A 319 -5.04 -2.66 -6.49
CA TRP A 319 -4.84 -1.63 -7.52
C TRP A 319 -5.37 -2.05 -8.89
N CYS A 320 -5.65 -3.36 -9.10
CA CYS A 320 -6.06 -3.89 -10.38
C CYS A 320 -7.32 -3.23 -10.94
N ALA A 321 -8.31 -2.95 -10.08
CA ALA A 321 -9.57 -2.35 -10.52
C ALA A 321 -9.39 -0.91 -11.03
N LEU A 322 -8.60 -0.08 -10.34
CA LEU A 322 -8.28 1.27 -10.78
C LEU A 322 -7.54 1.26 -12.12
N ALA A 323 -6.46 0.48 -12.23
CA ALA A 323 -5.67 0.41 -13.47
C ALA A 323 -6.49 -0.12 -14.65
N THR A 324 -7.31 -1.16 -14.42
CA THR A 324 -8.21 -1.72 -15.44
C THR A 324 -9.23 -0.68 -15.89
N THR A 325 -9.76 0.13 -14.97
CA THR A 325 -10.73 1.19 -15.31
C THR A 325 -10.10 2.23 -16.24
N VAL A 326 -8.87 2.68 -15.97
CA VAL A 326 -8.16 3.64 -16.83
C VAL A 326 -7.92 3.05 -18.23
N LEU A 327 -7.57 1.77 -18.31
CA LEU A 327 -7.44 1.07 -19.60
C LEU A 327 -8.77 1.03 -20.34
N VAL A 328 -9.85 0.57 -19.68
CA VAL A 328 -11.19 0.43 -20.28
C VAL A 328 -11.72 1.79 -20.76
N GLU A 329 -11.61 2.84 -19.97
CA GLU A 329 -12.03 4.18 -20.37
C GLU A 329 -11.25 4.70 -21.56
N SER A 330 -9.93 4.49 -21.59
CA SER A 330 -9.07 4.95 -22.67
C SER A 330 -9.37 4.23 -23.99
N VAL A 331 -9.60 2.90 -23.98
CA VAL A 331 -9.94 2.15 -25.19
C VAL A 331 -11.35 2.50 -25.69
N ILE A 332 -12.33 2.64 -24.80
CA ILE A 332 -13.68 3.09 -25.16
C ILE A 332 -13.65 4.50 -25.79
N CYS A 333 -12.85 5.40 -25.22
CA CYS A 333 -12.71 6.77 -25.71
C CYS A 333 -12.04 6.80 -27.10
N ARG A 334 -11.08 5.93 -27.38
CA ARG A 334 -10.43 5.83 -28.69
C ARG A 334 -11.38 5.35 -29.76
N GLY A 335 -12.25 4.36 -29.47
CA GLY A 335 -13.31 3.87 -30.35
C GLY A 335 -12.81 3.24 -31.64
N GLY A 336 -11.62 2.62 -31.62
CA GLY A 336 -11.04 1.90 -32.76
C GLY A 336 -11.65 0.50 -32.96
N ASP A 337 -11.34 -0.11 -34.10
CA ASP A 337 -11.75 -1.49 -34.37
C ASP A 337 -11.16 -2.45 -33.32
N GLY A 338 -12.03 -3.22 -32.68
CA GLY A 338 -11.64 -4.19 -31.64
C GLY A 338 -11.57 -3.61 -30.22
N ASP A 339 -11.63 -2.31 -30.01
CA ASP A 339 -11.50 -1.67 -28.70
C ASP A 339 -12.55 -2.12 -27.69
N LEU A 340 -13.80 -2.33 -28.13
CA LEU A 340 -14.85 -2.82 -27.23
C LEU A 340 -14.61 -4.27 -26.80
N ALA A 341 -14.02 -5.10 -27.65
CA ALA A 341 -13.60 -6.45 -27.29
C ALA A 341 -12.41 -6.43 -26.31
N ASP A 342 -11.44 -5.53 -26.52
CA ASP A 342 -10.31 -5.32 -25.58
C ASP A 342 -10.82 -4.86 -24.20
N ALA A 343 -11.78 -3.93 -24.17
CA ALA A 343 -12.41 -3.47 -22.93
C ALA A 343 -13.13 -4.61 -22.20
N GLN A 344 -13.93 -5.43 -22.94
CA GLN A 344 -14.58 -6.59 -22.37
C GLN A 344 -13.57 -7.59 -21.80
N ALA A 345 -12.51 -7.91 -22.53
CA ALA A 345 -11.46 -8.82 -22.08
C ALA A 345 -10.77 -8.32 -20.80
N ALA A 346 -10.51 -7.01 -20.68
CA ALA A 346 -9.94 -6.42 -19.47
C ALA A 346 -10.89 -6.52 -18.26
N ILE A 347 -12.18 -6.27 -18.47
CA ILE A 347 -13.22 -6.43 -17.44
C ILE A 347 -13.32 -7.89 -16.99
N ASP A 348 -13.31 -8.84 -17.93
CA ASP A 348 -13.40 -10.27 -17.62
C ASP A 348 -12.15 -10.76 -16.86
N ARG A 349 -10.97 -10.26 -17.22
CA ARG A 349 -9.73 -10.54 -16.49
C ARG A 349 -9.83 -10.08 -15.03
N LEU A 350 -10.34 -8.87 -14.79
CA LEU A 350 -10.54 -8.37 -13.42
C LEU A 350 -11.61 -9.19 -12.67
N ALA A 351 -12.71 -9.52 -13.32
CA ALA A 351 -13.76 -10.35 -12.72
C ALA A 351 -13.29 -11.76 -12.33
N GLY A 352 -12.24 -12.27 -13.00
CA GLY A 352 -11.60 -13.55 -12.71
C GLY A 352 -10.57 -13.51 -11.57
N VAL A 353 -10.27 -12.34 -10.97
CA VAL A 353 -9.34 -12.25 -9.84
C VAL A 353 -9.95 -12.90 -8.60
N PRO A 354 -9.28 -13.90 -8.00
CA PRO A 354 -9.73 -14.46 -6.73
C PRO A 354 -9.69 -13.39 -5.65
N THR A 355 -10.79 -13.18 -4.95
CA THR A 355 -10.90 -12.24 -3.83
C THR A 355 -11.63 -12.89 -2.67
N ASP A 356 -11.51 -12.29 -1.49
CA ASP A 356 -12.28 -12.71 -0.31
C ASP A 356 -13.80 -12.64 -0.59
N SER A 357 -14.54 -13.54 0.03
CA SER A 357 -16.01 -13.45 0.00
C SER A 357 -16.46 -12.11 0.60
N GLY A 358 -17.29 -11.37 -0.15
CA GLY A 358 -17.74 -10.05 0.26
C GLY A 358 -16.76 -8.91 -0.08
N PHE A 359 -15.80 -9.13 -0.96
CA PHE A 359 -14.89 -8.07 -1.43
C PHE A 359 -15.62 -7.11 -2.37
N VAL A 360 -16.33 -6.14 -1.78
CA VAL A 360 -17.21 -5.20 -2.49
C VAL A 360 -16.47 -4.23 -3.40
N LEU A 361 -15.17 -4.00 -3.16
CA LEU A 361 -14.39 -3.04 -3.94
C LEU A 361 -14.35 -3.42 -5.42
N ASN A 362 -14.01 -4.65 -5.75
CA ASN A 362 -13.99 -5.07 -7.17
C ASN A 362 -15.39 -5.04 -7.79
N GLU A 363 -16.43 -5.37 -7.02
CA GLU A 363 -17.80 -5.38 -7.52
C GLU A 363 -18.28 -3.99 -7.93
N VAL A 364 -18.02 -2.96 -7.12
CA VAL A 364 -18.42 -1.58 -7.43
C VAL A 364 -17.68 -1.07 -8.69
N TRP A 365 -16.40 -1.37 -8.85
CA TRP A 365 -15.64 -1.04 -10.05
C TRP A 365 -16.14 -1.78 -11.30
N LEU A 366 -16.41 -3.08 -11.18
CA LEU A 366 -16.94 -3.90 -12.28
C LEU A 366 -18.31 -3.40 -12.77
N LEU A 367 -19.20 -3.02 -11.86
CA LEU A 367 -20.50 -2.43 -12.21
C LEU A 367 -20.32 -1.14 -13.03
N ARG A 368 -19.42 -0.25 -12.60
CA ARG A 368 -19.08 0.99 -13.32
C ARG A 368 -18.56 0.71 -14.73
N MET A 369 -17.56 -0.17 -14.85
CA MET A 369 -16.97 -0.49 -16.16
C MET A 369 -17.96 -1.17 -17.10
N ARG A 370 -18.82 -2.07 -16.59
CA ARG A 370 -19.86 -2.72 -17.38
C ARG A 370 -20.91 -1.72 -17.86
N ALA A 371 -21.29 -0.74 -17.05
CA ALA A 371 -22.16 0.36 -17.47
C ALA A 371 -21.52 1.16 -18.62
N LEU A 372 -20.25 1.56 -18.50
CA LEU A 372 -19.54 2.30 -19.55
C LEU A 372 -19.47 1.49 -20.86
N LEU A 373 -19.18 0.20 -20.77
CA LEU A 373 -19.08 -0.68 -21.94
C LEU A 373 -20.45 -0.90 -22.61
N ALA A 374 -21.53 -1.10 -21.84
CA ALA A 374 -22.90 -1.21 -22.37
C ALA A 374 -23.29 0.05 -23.12
N ARG A 375 -22.99 1.23 -22.55
CA ARG A 375 -23.20 2.52 -23.23
C ARG A 375 -22.45 2.63 -24.55
N ALA A 376 -21.18 2.20 -24.58
CA ALA A 376 -20.34 2.21 -25.77
C ALA A 376 -20.84 1.25 -26.87
N HIS A 377 -21.49 0.15 -26.49
CA HIS A 377 -22.19 -0.77 -27.40
C HIS A 377 -23.56 -0.26 -27.90
N GLY A 378 -24.08 0.83 -27.32
CA GLY A 378 -25.44 1.31 -27.57
C GLY A 378 -26.53 0.46 -26.91
N ASP A 379 -26.16 -0.39 -25.95
CA ASP A 379 -27.11 -1.17 -25.13
C ASP A 379 -27.65 -0.30 -23.98
N GLU A 380 -28.66 0.46 -24.28
CA GLU A 380 -29.31 1.38 -23.32
C GLU A 380 -29.95 0.64 -22.14
N THR A 381 -30.43 -0.58 -22.34
CA THR A 381 -31.06 -1.39 -21.30
C THR A 381 -30.02 -1.90 -20.31
N GLY A 382 -28.95 -2.48 -20.83
CA GLY A 382 -27.81 -2.95 -20.04
C GLY A 382 -27.13 -1.80 -19.30
N TYR A 383 -26.96 -0.63 -19.98
CA TYR A 383 -26.43 0.58 -19.34
C TYR A 383 -27.21 0.97 -18.09
N ARG A 384 -28.55 1.09 -18.22
CA ARG A 384 -29.40 1.49 -17.09
C ARG A 384 -29.36 0.50 -15.94
N ASP A 385 -29.41 -0.81 -16.24
CA ASP A 385 -29.33 -1.85 -15.20
C ASP A 385 -28.00 -1.76 -14.43
N TYR A 386 -26.86 -1.72 -15.12
CA TYR A 386 -25.56 -1.64 -14.48
C TYR A 386 -25.36 -0.31 -13.73
N TRP A 387 -25.81 0.80 -14.30
CA TRP A 387 -25.70 2.12 -13.66
C TRP A 387 -26.56 2.23 -12.39
N ASP A 388 -27.80 1.73 -12.40
CA ASP A 388 -28.68 1.74 -11.22
C ASP A 388 -28.10 0.88 -10.10
N ARG A 389 -27.57 -0.29 -10.42
CA ARG A 389 -26.89 -1.18 -9.46
C ARG A 389 -25.61 -0.54 -8.93
N TYR A 390 -24.80 0.07 -9.79
CA TYR A 390 -23.60 0.79 -9.42
C TYR A 390 -23.91 1.93 -8.43
N ARG A 391 -24.85 2.81 -8.78
CA ARG A 391 -25.26 3.92 -7.93
C ARG A 391 -25.82 3.46 -6.59
N THR A 392 -26.67 2.44 -6.59
CA THR A 392 -27.26 1.86 -5.39
C THR A 392 -26.17 1.31 -4.47
N MET A 393 -25.23 0.56 -5.02
CA MET A 393 -24.11 -0.02 -4.27
C MET A 393 -23.20 1.07 -3.71
N ALA A 394 -22.76 2.02 -4.52
CA ALA A 394 -21.90 3.14 -4.09
C ALA A 394 -22.56 3.93 -2.93
N THR A 395 -23.85 4.20 -3.04
CA THR A 395 -24.63 4.91 -2.00
C THR A 395 -24.71 4.09 -0.71
N SER A 396 -25.00 2.80 -0.80
CA SER A 396 -25.12 1.92 0.38
C SER A 396 -23.80 1.75 1.13
N LEU A 397 -22.66 1.77 0.41
CA LEU A 397 -21.32 1.70 0.97
C LEU A 397 -20.80 3.05 1.48
N GLY A 398 -21.45 4.17 1.08
CA GLY A 398 -21.00 5.52 1.38
C GLY A 398 -19.68 5.91 0.71
N PHE A 399 -19.42 5.38 -0.50
CA PHE A 399 -18.20 5.63 -1.28
C PHE A 399 -18.35 6.94 -2.07
N GLU A 400 -17.76 8.00 -1.53
CA GLU A 400 -17.97 9.38 -2.00
C GLU A 400 -17.55 9.60 -3.46
N GLY A 401 -16.40 9.07 -3.87
CA GLY A 401 -15.93 9.17 -5.24
C GLY A 401 -16.83 8.40 -6.21
N HIS A 402 -17.19 7.17 -5.86
CA HIS A 402 -18.10 6.36 -6.69
C HIS A 402 -19.50 6.98 -6.80
N ILE A 403 -20.01 7.62 -5.74
CA ILE A 403 -21.29 8.35 -5.77
C ILE A 403 -21.18 9.51 -6.78
N ALA A 404 -20.14 10.35 -6.66
CA ALA A 404 -19.94 11.48 -7.57
C ALA A 404 -19.75 11.02 -9.04
N TRP A 405 -19.03 9.92 -9.27
CA TRP A 405 -18.87 9.36 -10.62
C TRP A 405 -20.19 8.79 -11.17
N ALA A 406 -21.02 8.16 -10.33
CA ALA A 406 -22.34 7.67 -10.77
C ALA A 406 -23.28 8.83 -11.16
N GLU A 407 -23.23 9.96 -10.43
CA GLU A 407 -23.97 11.18 -10.77
C GLU A 407 -23.49 11.80 -12.08
N ALA A 408 -22.19 11.79 -12.35
CA ALA A 408 -21.63 12.32 -13.60
C ALA A 408 -21.92 11.44 -14.84
N MET A 409 -22.40 10.22 -14.66
CA MET A 409 -22.80 9.31 -15.74
C MET A 409 -24.25 9.50 -16.23
N THR A 410 -25.06 10.34 -15.55
CA THR A 410 -26.48 10.59 -15.89
C THR A 410 -26.68 11.30 -17.23
#